data_5c7aefe9fb11588fa206d30ab6f663d7
#
_entry.id   5c7aefe9fb11588fa206d30ab6f663d7
#
_cell.length_a   1.000
_cell.length_b   1.000
_cell.length_c   1.000
_cell.angle_alpha   90.00
_cell.angle_beta   90.00
_cell.angle_gamma   90.00
#
_symmetry.space_group_name_H-M   'P 1'
#
loop_
_entity.id
_entity.type
_entity.pdbx_description
1 polymer ?
#
loop_
_entity_poly.entity_id
_entity_poly.type
_entity_poly.pdbx_seq_one_letter_code
_entity_poly.pdbx_strand_id
1 'polypeptide(L)'
;MISFKQYFQEAITLTSQYHSELNPKLWDTDTLKSEVRMHLLKIASAWAEFSSIPKDTIRDILMVGGNANFNYTPHSDIDLHILIDKNDYKKDPKMFDEYFKDKKELWSNIHNISIYGHDVELYAQAVGAPSPSDQGVYSILHDEWVKHPKHEQVRPESNQIQTKVEEYADKIDSMISSKASIEHFLKLKEKLKNMRIAGLKQSGEFSIENIVFKELRNLGYIDHINDHITSNQDKDLSL
;
A
#
# COMPACT_ATOMS: atom_id res chain seq x y z
N MET A 1 -15.94 13.90 24.00
CA MET A 1 -15.52 13.13 22.82
C MET A 1 -14.81 11.88 23.35
N ILE A 2 -15.37 10.70 23.11
CA ILE A 2 -14.82 9.42 23.59
C ILE A 2 -13.57 9.17 22.73
N SER A 3 -12.40 8.82 23.33
CA SER A 3 -11.21 8.47 22.57
C SER A 3 -11.51 7.23 21.73
N PHE A 4 -10.81 7.06 20.59
CA PHE A 4 -10.97 5.86 19.75
C PHE A 4 -10.69 4.57 20.56
N LYS A 5 -9.81 4.63 21.55
CA LYS A 5 -9.51 3.56 22.51
C LYS A 5 -10.67 3.26 23.46
N GLN A 6 -11.50 4.25 23.81
CA GLN A 6 -12.72 4.03 24.62
C GLN A 6 -13.85 3.37 23.84
N TYR A 7 -13.81 3.45 22.50
CA TYR A 7 -14.75 2.73 21.64
C TYR A 7 -14.36 1.25 21.50
N PHE A 8 -13.05 0.95 21.54
CA PHE A 8 -12.49 -0.40 21.60
C PHE A 8 -11.85 -0.60 22.98
N GLN A 9 -12.64 -1.04 23.96
CA GLN A 9 -12.17 -1.43 25.30
C GLN A 9 -11.30 -2.71 25.30
N GLU A 10 -10.89 -3.19 24.11
CA GLU A 10 -10.03 -4.36 23.91
C GLU A 10 -8.63 -3.91 23.53
N ALA A 11 -7.61 -4.66 23.99
CA ALA A 11 -6.23 -4.46 23.58
C ALA A 11 -6.16 -4.46 22.03
N ILE A 12 -5.36 -3.56 21.46
CA ILE A 12 -5.15 -3.49 20.02
C ILE A 12 -4.70 -4.87 19.52
N THR A 13 -5.52 -5.47 18.67
CA THR A 13 -5.17 -6.74 18.03
C THR A 13 -4.43 -6.45 16.74
N LEU A 14 -3.18 -6.94 16.64
CA LEU A 14 -2.39 -6.77 15.43
C LEU A 14 -3.01 -7.50 14.25
N THR A 15 -3.06 -6.83 13.11
CA THR A 15 -3.62 -7.38 11.86
C THR A 15 -2.57 -8.14 11.05
N SER A 16 -1.29 -7.89 11.30
CA SER A 16 -0.16 -8.55 10.62
C SER A 16 -0.15 -10.03 10.94
N GLN A 17 -0.25 -10.84 9.88
CA GLN A 17 -0.24 -12.29 9.97
C GLN A 17 0.78 -12.86 8.98
N TYR A 18 1.33 -14.03 9.34
CA TYR A 18 2.17 -14.85 8.47
C TYR A 18 1.40 -16.11 8.13
N HIS A 19 1.24 -16.35 6.84
CA HIS A 19 0.51 -17.50 6.33
C HIS A 19 1.51 -18.54 5.80
N SER A 20 1.13 -19.81 5.85
CA SER A 20 1.87 -20.91 5.22
C SER A 20 1.61 -21.00 3.71
N GLU A 21 0.58 -20.32 3.21
CA GLU A 21 0.14 -20.32 1.83
C GLU A 21 -0.20 -18.91 1.36
N LEU A 22 -0.23 -18.70 0.07
CA LEU A 22 -0.71 -17.46 -0.56
C LEU A 22 -2.20 -17.28 -0.29
N ASN A 23 -2.71 -16.05 -0.44
CA ASN A 23 -4.10 -15.73 -0.15
C ASN A 23 -5.08 -16.63 -0.94
N PRO A 24 -5.79 -17.58 -0.29
CA PRO A 24 -6.62 -18.56 -0.97
C PRO A 24 -7.85 -17.94 -1.65
N LYS A 25 -8.17 -16.69 -1.39
CA LYS A 25 -9.18 -15.96 -2.16
C LYS A 25 -8.70 -15.66 -3.59
N LEU A 26 -7.41 -15.42 -3.78
CA LEU A 26 -6.81 -14.99 -5.03
C LEU A 26 -6.07 -16.11 -5.75
N TRP A 27 -5.47 -17.04 -5.01
CA TRP A 27 -4.54 -18.05 -5.51
C TRP A 27 -5.11 -19.46 -5.41
N ASP A 28 -4.79 -20.28 -6.41
CA ASP A 28 -4.90 -21.73 -6.37
C ASP A 28 -3.49 -22.29 -6.18
N THR A 29 -3.11 -22.49 -4.92
CA THR A 29 -1.75 -22.88 -4.51
C THR A 29 -0.71 -21.84 -4.94
N ASP A 30 -0.18 -21.93 -6.14
CA ASP A 30 0.95 -21.13 -6.65
C ASP A 30 0.61 -20.34 -7.94
N THR A 31 -0.61 -20.47 -8.44
CA THR A 31 -1.10 -19.74 -9.63
C THR A 31 -2.31 -18.89 -9.28
N LEU A 32 -2.47 -17.76 -9.93
CA LEU A 32 -3.68 -16.95 -9.78
C LEU A 32 -4.90 -17.71 -10.28
N LYS A 33 -6.01 -17.60 -9.56
CA LYS A 33 -7.30 -18.09 -10.07
C LYS A 33 -7.61 -17.43 -11.39
N SER A 34 -8.04 -18.22 -12.37
CA SER A 34 -8.29 -17.74 -13.74
C SER A 34 -9.23 -16.54 -13.78
N GLU A 35 -10.28 -16.54 -12.95
CA GLU A 35 -11.22 -15.42 -12.85
C GLU A 35 -10.57 -14.16 -12.28
N VAL A 36 -9.71 -14.30 -11.26
CA VAL A 36 -8.96 -13.18 -10.67
C VAL A 36 -8.04 -12.58 -11.73
N ARG A 37 -7.25 -13.43 -12.39
CA ARG A 37 -6.33 -13.02 -13.45
C ARG A 37 -7.04 -12.25 -14.57
N MET A 38 -8.17 -12.78 -15.06
CA MET A 38 -8.95 -12.12 -16.13
C MET A 38 -9.45 -10.74 -15.70
N HIS A 39 -9.94 -10.60 -14.46
CA HIS A 39 -10.39 -9.30 -13.94
C HIS A 39 -9.23 -8.31 -13.78
N LEU A 40 -8.08 -8.76 -13.29
CA LEU A 40 -6.88 -7.91 -13.14
C LEU A 40 -6.38 -7.41 -14.51
N LEU A 41 -6.36 -8.27 -15.54
CA LEU A 41 -6.02 -7.86 -16.92
C LEU A 41 -7.00 -6.81 -17.47
N LYS A 42 -8.29 -6.99 -17.20
CA LYS A 42 -9.34 -6.05 -17.62
C LYS A 42 -9.18 -4.69 -16.92
N ILE A 43 -8.93 -4.69 -15.62
CA ILE A 43 -8.70 -3.49 -14.82
C ILE A 43 -7.44 -2.75 -15.32
N ALA A 44 -6.33 -3.47 -15.49
CA ALA A 44 -5.09 -2.91 -16.00
C ALA A 44 -5.26 -2.30 -17.41
N SER A 45 -6.02 -2.97 -18.31
CA SER A 45 -6.32 -2.43 -19.63
C SER A 45 -7.15 -1.14 -19.57
N ALA A 46 -8.17 -1.09 -18.72
CA ALA A 46 -9.00 0.10 -18.54
C ALA A 46 -8.20 1.28 -17.99
N TRP A 47 -7.32 1.02 -17.00
CA TRP A 47 -6.46 2.08 -16.46
C TRP A 47 -5.39 2.53 -17.47
N ALA A 48 -4.83 1.62 -18.27
CA ALA A 48 -3.89 1.98 -19.32
C ALA A 48 -4.54 2.92 -20.36
N GLU A 49 -5.79 2.64 -20.75
CA GLU A 49 -6.57 3.51 -21.64
C GLU A 49 -6.83 4.88 -20.99
N PHE A 50 -7.31 4.91 -19.75
CA PHE A 50 -7.54 6.12 -18.98
C PHE A 50 -6.27 6.97 -18.83
N SER A 51 -5.13 6.32 -18.64
CA SER A 51 -3.82 6.98 -18.45
C SER A 51 -3.09 7.27 -19.76
N SER A 52 -3.73 6.99 -20.91
CA SER A 52 -3.17 7.18 -22.25
C SER A 52 -1.84 6.43 -22.44
N ILE A 53 -1.74 5.21 -21.89
CA ILE A 53 -0.61 4.30 -22.12
C ILE A 53 -0.87 3.53 -23.42
N PRO A 54 -0.04 3.68 -24.45
CA PRO A 54 -0.16 2.89 -25.66
C PRO A 54 0.07 1.40 -25.36
N LYS A 55 -0.80 0.52 -25.88
CA LYS A 55 -0.72 -0.93 -25.58
C LYS A 55 0.61 -1.57 -26.00
N ASP A 56 1.18 -1.09 -27.09
CA ASP A 56 2.47 -1.56 -27.62
C ASP A 56 3.67 -1.17 -26.76
N THR A 57 3.52 -0.23 -25.84
CA THR A 57 4.56 0.18 -24.88
C THR A 57 4.54 -0.66 -23.59
N ILE A 58 3.47 -1.41 -23.35
CA ILE A 58 3.34 -2.27 -22.16
C ILE A 58 4.19 -3.52 -22.36
N ARG A 59 5.13 -3.75 -21.44
CA ARG A 59 6.01 -4.93 -21.46
C ARG A 59 5.50 -6.05 -20.57
N ASP A 60 4.88 -5.70 -19.44
CA ASP A 60 4.27 -6.67 -18.53
C ASP A 60 3.25 -5.98 -17.62
N ILE A 61 2.45 -6.79 -16.93
CA ILE A 61 1.56 -6.38 -15.85
C ILE A 61 1.91 -7.24 -14.66
N LEU A 62 2.49 -6.62 -13.63
CA LEU A 62 3.01 -7.31 -12.47
C LEU A 62 2.08 -7.15 -11.27
N MET A 63 1.87 -8.22 -10.54
CA MET A 63 1.29 -8.19 -9.21
C MET A 63 2.41 -8.29 -8.19
N VAL A 64 2.42 -7.36 -7.24
CA VAL A 64 3.40 -7.27 -6.16
C VAL A 64 2.68 -7.04 -4.83
N GLY A 65 3.42 -6.67 -3.78
CA GLY A 65 2.82 -6.32 -2.48
C GLY A 65 2.37 -7.51 -1.65
N GLY A 66 1.58 -7.25 -0.59
CA GLY A 66 1.19 -8.25 0.40
C GLY A 66 0.47 -9.45 -0.17
N ASN A 67 -0.42 -9.26 -1.15
CA ASN A 67 -1.19 -10.32 -1.79
C ASN A 67 -0.38 -11.18 -2.79
N ALA A 68 0.84 -10.78 -3.14
CA ALA A 68 1.83 -11.59 -3.85
C ALA A 68 2.86 -12.22 -2.89
N ASN A 69 2.58 -12.24 -1.59
CA ASN A 69 3.47 -12.73 -0.54
C ASN A 69 2.66 -13.47 0.56
N PHE A 70 3.39 -14.04 1.53
CA PHE A 70 2.80 -14.78 2.66
C PHE A 70 2.38 -13.88 3.85
N ASN A 71 2.53 -12.58 3.74
CA ASN A 71 2.21 -11.59 4.78
C ASN A 71 0.97 -10.75 4.45
N TYR A 72 0.09 -11.27 3.62
CA TYR A 72 -1.19 -10.62 3.33
C TYR A 72 -2.07 -10.52 4.58
N THR A 73 -2.94 -9.53 4.59
CA THR A 73 -3.96 -9.31 5.63
C THR A 73 -5.30 -9.06 4.95
N PRO A 74 -6.43 -9.05 5.68
CA PRO A 74 -7.71 -8.61 5.12
C PRO A 74 -7.70 -7.20 4.53
N HIS A 75 -6.74 -6.36 4.97
CA HIS A 75 -6.56 -4.96 4.53
C HIS A 75 -5.47 -4.79 3.45
N SER A 76 -4.90 -5.89 2.96
CA SER A 76 -3.89 -5.81 1.91
C SER A 76 -4.52 -5.49 0.58
N ASP A 77 -4.01 -4.47 -0.10
CA ASP A 77 -4.38 -4.11 -1.46
C ASP A 77 -3.80 -5.11 -2.47
N ILE A 78 -4.33 -5.12 -3.68
CA ILE A 78 -3.73 -5.80 -4.83
C ILE A 78 -2.96 -4.74 -5.62
N ASP A 79 -1.64 -4.76 -5.53
CA ASP A 79 -0.77 -3.81 -6.21
C ASP A 79 -0.47 -4.28 -7.63
N LEU A 80 -0.99 -3.58 -8.65
CA LEU A 80 -0.72 -3.85 -10.06
C LEU A 80 0.24 -2.82 -10.65
N HIS A 81 1.36 -3.29 -11.14
CA HIS A 81 2.37 -2.47 -11.81
C HIS A 81 2.36 -2.73 -13.32
N ILE A 82 1.97 -1.74 -14.11
CA ILE A 82 2.07 -1.80 -15.56
C ILE A 82 3.47 -1.38 -15.97
N LEU A 83 4.21 -2.32 -16.50
CA LEU A 83 5.61 -2.14 -16.89
C LEU A 83 5.69 -1.47 -18.26
N ILE A 84 6.30 -0.29 -18.32
CA ILE A 84 6.38 0.52 -19.55
C ILE A 84 7.84 0.78 -19.88
N ASP A 85 8.21 0.64 -21.15
CA ASP A 85 9.50 1.10 -21.63
C ASP A 85 9.49 2.63 -21.76
N LYS A 86 10.29 3.31 -20.93
CA LYS A 86 10.39 4.78 -20.98
C LYS A 86 10.86 5.32 -22.34
N ASN A 87 11.60 4.53 -23.10
CA ASN A 87 12.08 4.93 -24.42
C ASN A 87 10.95 4.98 -25.46
N ASP A 88 9.94 4.14 -25.29
CA ASP A 88 8.74 4.13 -26.15
C ASP A 88 7.73 5.22 -25.72
N TYR A 89 7.90 5.79 -24.53
CA TYR A 89 7.03 6.83 -24.00
C TYR A 89 7.59 8.21 -24.35
N LYS A 90 7.05 8.81 -25.42
CA LYS A 90 7.54 10.06 -26.04
C LYS A 90 7.40 11.35 -25.19
N LYS A 91 7.06 11.26 -23.92
CA LYS A 91 7.00 12.40 -22.98
C LYS A 91 8.31 12.53 -22.20
N ASP A 92 8.53 13.73 -21.63
CA ASP A 92 9.72 14.00 -20.80
C ASP A 92 9.85 12.93 -19.68
N PRO A 93 10.97 12.20 -19.61
CA PRO A 93 11.20 11.19 -18.59
C PRO A 93 11.08 11.72 -17.15
N LYS A 94 11.34 13.02 -16.94
CA LYS A 94 11.19 13.67 -15.62
C LYS A 94 9.74 13.82 -15.18
N MET A 95 8.83 13.96 -16.14
CA MET A 95 7.39 14.09 -15.87
C MET A 95 6.69 12.72 -15.78
N PHE A 96 7.38 11.62 -16.07
CA PHE A 96 6.78 10.29 -16.08
C PHE A 96 6.17 9.93 -14.72
N ASP A 97 6.95 10.04 -13.68
CA ASP A 97 6.53 9.62 -12.33
C ASP A 97 5.41 10.52 -11.77
N GLU A 98 5.50 11.84 -12.00
CA GLU A 98 4.46 12.80 -11.58
C GLU A 98 3.15 12.57 -12.35
N TYR A 99 3.22 12.43 -13.67
CA TYR A 99 2.04 12.21 -14.51
C TYR A 99 1.27 10.95 -14.09
N PHE A 100 1.95 9.83 -13.88
CA PHE A 100 1.28 8.59 -13.52
C PHE A 100 0.83 8.56 -12.07
N LYS A 101 1.50 9.29 -11.18
CA LYS A 101 1.02 9.52 -9.82
C LYS A 101 -0.32 10.26 -9.84
N ASP A 102 -0.42 11.36 -10.60
CA ASP A 102 -1.67 12.12 -10.72
C ASP A 102 -2.79 11.28 -11.36
N LYS A 103 -2.45 10.46 -12.36
CA LYS A 103 -3.41 9.53 -13.00
C LYS A 103 -3.90 8.47 -12.03
N LYS A 104 -3.02 7.92 -11.17
CA LYS A 104 -3.42 6.99 -10.12
C LYS A 104 -4.37 7.66 -9.14
N GLU A 105 -4.02 8.83 -8.61
CA GLU A 105 -4.85 9.57 -7.65
C GLU A 105 -6.23 9.89 -8.24
N LEU A 106 -6.28 10.38 -9.48
CA LEU A 106 -7.54 10.67 -10.16
C LEU A 106 -8.39 9.40 -10.36
N TRP A 107 -7.78 8.30 -10.78
CA TRP A 107 -8.47 7.02 -10.96
C TRP A 107 -9.07 6.52 -9.64
N SER A 108 -8.30 6.53 -8.56
CA SER A 108 -8.75 6.10 -7.23
C SER A 108 -9.87 6.99 -6.67
N ASN A 109 -9.94 8.27 -7.06
CA ASN A 109 -11.01 9.17 -6.64
C ASN A 109 -12.34 8.92 -7.37
N ILE A 110 -12.30 8.38 -8.59
CA ILE A 110 -13.51 8.16 -9.41
C ILE A 110 -13.94 6.68 -9.48
N HIS A 111 -13.09 5.76 -9.05
CA HIS A 111 -13.38 4.34 -9.05
C HIS A 111 -13.09 3.69 -7.70
N ASN A 112 -13.99 2.82 -7.26
CA ASN A 112 -13.78 1.94 -6.12
C ASN A 112 -13.82 0.49 -6.63
N ILE A 113 -12.65 -0.07 -6.93
CA ILE A 113 -12.51 -1.38 -7.57
C ILE A 113 -11.85 -2.33 -6.59
N SER A 114 -12.54 -3.42 -6.26
CA SER A 114 -12.00 -4.45 -5.39
C SER A 114 -12.24 -5.86 -5.95
N ILE A 115 -11.38 -6.80 -5.59
CA ILE A 115 -11.53 -8.23 -5.88
C ILE A 115 -11.51 -8.99 -4.55
N TYR A 116 -12.62 -9.67 -4.24
CA TYR A 116 -12.81 -10.42 -3.00
C TYR A 116 -12.54 -9.62 -1.72
N GLY A 117 -12.81 -8.29 -1.76
CA GLY A 117 -12.62 -7.36 -0.64
C GLY A 117 -11.21 -6.78 -0.54
N HIS A 118 -10.35 -7.00 -1.52
CA HIS A 118 -9.05 -6.36 -1.65
C HIS A 118 -9.12 -5.28 -2.72
N ASP A 119 -8.81 -4.04 -2.36
CA ASP A 119 -8.78 -2.92 -3.29
C ASP A 119 -7.66 -3.08 -4.30
N VAL A 120 -7.88 -2.62 -5.54
CA VAL A 120 -6.89 -2.75 -6.61
C VAL A 120 -6.22 -1.41 -6.85
N GLU A 121 -4.94 -1.32 -6.52
CA GLU A 121 -4.09 -0.16 -6.78
C GLU A 121 -3.25 -0.33 -8.03
N LEU A 122 -3.18 0.71 -8.86
CA LEU A 122 -2.51 0.69 -10.15
C LEU A 122 -1.33 1.65 -10.20
N TYR A 123 -0.22 1.18 -10.75
CA TYR A 123 1.01 1.94 -10.89
C TYR A 123 1.57 1.77 -12.30
N ALA A 124 2.12 2.86 -12.88
CA ALA A 124 3.03 2.72 -14.01
C ALA A 124 4.46 2.62 -13.49
N GLN A 125 5.18 1.63 -13.95
CA GLN A 125 6.56 1.40 -13.57
C GLN A 125 7.44 1.34 -14.81
N ALA A 126 8.59 2.00 -14.77
CA ALA A 126 9.55 1.90 -15.86
C ALA A 126 10.24 0.51 -15.86
N VAL A 127 10.47 -0.04 -17.04
CA VAL A 127 11.33 -1.20 -17.20
C VAL A 127 12.70 -0.92 -16.58
N GLY A 128 13.22 -1.88 -15.81
CA GLY A 128 14.50 -1.74 -15.11
C GLY A 128 14.44 -0.95 -13.80
N ALA A 129 13.27 -0.44 -13.38
CA ALA A 129 13.15 0.14 -12.06
C ALA A 129 13.37 -0.93 -10.97
N PRO A 130 14.05 -0.59 -9.86
CA PRO A 130 14.36 -1.55 -8.82
C PRO A 130 13.08 -2.10 -8.18
N SER A 131 13.03 -3.43 -8.07
CA SER A 131 12.01 -4.15 -7.30
C SER A 131 12.59 -4.55 -5.94
N PRO A 132 11.81 -4.54 -4.84
CA PRO A 132 12.29 -5.01 -3.54
C PRO A 132 12.83 -6.44 -3.64
N SER A 133 13.99 -6.69 -2.97
CA SER A 133 14.72 -7.94 -3.13
C SER A 133 14.05 -9.15 -2.48
N ASP A 134 13.13 -8.93 -1.57
CA ASP A 134 12.48 -9.91 -0.69
C ASP A 134 11.01 -10.16 -1.01
N GLN A 135 10.44 -9.46 -2.00
CA GLN A 135 9.03 -9.61 -2.38
C GLN A 135 8.83 -10.57 -3.56
N GLY A 136 7.67 -11.24 -3.56
CA GLY A 136 7.16 -11.95 -4.72
C GLY A 136 6.74 -11.00 -5.82
N VAL A 137 6.98 -11.41 -7.06
CA VAL A 137 6.58 -10.67 -8.27
C VAL A 137 5.96 -11.67 -9.25
N TYR A 138 4.69 -11.49 -9.54
CA TYR A 138 3.95 -12.36 -10.46
C TYR A 138 3.58 -11.60 -11.73
N SER A 139 3.90 -12.16 -12.90
CA SER A 139 3.44 -11.65 -14.18
C SER A 139 2.00 -12.08 -14.42
N ILE A 140 1.09 -11.13 -14.39
CA ILE A 140 -0.32 -11.35 -14.75
C ILE A 140 -0.44 -11.61 -16.26
N LEU A 141 0.40 -10.95 -17.06
CA LEU A 141 0.35 -11.08 -18.52
C LEU A 141 0.78 -12.47 -18.97
N HIS A 142 1.86 -13.00 -18.41
CA HIS A 142 2.43 -14.30 -18.77
C HIS A 142 1.95 -15.46 -17.90
N ASP A 143 1.23 -15.16 -16.79
CA ASP A 143 0.70 -16.16 -15.84
C ASP A 143 1.80 -16.98 -15.15
N GLU A 144 2.88 -16.30 -14.73
CA GLU A 144 4.04 -16.94 -14.13
C GLU A 144 4.72 -16.07 -13.09
N TRP A 145 5.46 -16.71 -12.18
CA TRP A 145 6.30 -16.00 -11.24
C TRP A 145 7.56 -15.47 -11.92
N VAL A 146 7.73 -14.16 -11.96
CA VAL A 146 9.01 -13.53 -12.26
C VAL A 146 9.98 -13.76 -11.11
N LYS A 147 9.42 -13.75 -9.88
CA LYS A 147 10.14 -14.04 -8.66
C LYS A 147 9.19 -14.60 -7.60
N HIS A 148 9.47 -15.79 -7.14
CA HIS A 148 8.69 -16.38 -6.04
C HIS A 148 8.88 -15.62 -4.72
N PRO A 149 7.82 -15.48 -3.92
CA PRO A 149 7.93 -14.94 -2.58
C PRO A 149 8.75 -15.88 -1.69
N LYS A 150 9.56 -15.31 -0.82
CA LYS A 150 10.29 -16.10 0.16
C LYS A 150 9.40 -16.36 1.38
N HIS A 151 9.38 -17.60 1.81
CA HIS A 151 8.75 -17.98 3.07
C HIS A 151 9.71 -17.65 4.21
N GLU A 152 9.66 -16.42 4.72
CA GLU A 152 10.51 -16.04 5.85
C GLU A 152 9.88 -16.47 7.18
N GLN A 153 10.69 -17.13 8.02
CA GLN A 153 10.27 -17.56 9.36
C GLN A 153 10.48 -16.48 10.43
N VAL A 154 10.99 -15.31 10.05
CA VAL A 154 11.27 -14.23 10.99
C VAL A 154 9.95 -13.57 11.37
N ARG A 155 9.44 -13.90 12.55
CA ARG A 155 8.35 -13.18 13.21
C ARG A 155 8.97 -12.09 14.07
N PRO A 156 8.80 -10.80 13.74
CA PRO A 156 9.15 -9.74 14.68
C PRO A 156 8.42 -10.00 16.00
N GLU A 157 9.06 -9.68 17.11
CA GLU A 157 8.44 -9.86 18.44
C GLU A 157 7.13 -9.05 18.51
N SER A 158 6.00 -9.75 18.52
CA SER A 158 4.66 -9.15 18.49
C SER A 158 4.46 -8.13 19.63
N ASN A 159 5.06 -8.36 20.80
CA ASN A 159 4.98 -7.45 21.94
C ASN A 159 5.63 -6.09 21.66
N GLN A 160 6.78 -6.06 20.96
CA GLN A 160 7.44 -4.80 20.60
C GLN A 160 6.61 -4.01 19.57
N ILE A 161 6.03 -4.69 18.61
CA ILE A 161 5.15 -4.09 17.61
C ILE A 161 3.92 -3.50 18.33
N GLN A 162 3.26 -4.30 19.15
CA GLN A 162 2.07 -3.88 19.87
C GLN A 162 2.32 -2.65 20.74
N THR A 163 3.39 -2.66 21.55
CA THR A 163 3.78 -1.51 22.39
C THR A 163 3.98 -0.25 21.55
N LYS A 164 4.72 -0.34 20.43
CA LYS A 164 4.94 0.82 19.56
C LYS A 164 3.66 1.31 18.88
N VAL A 165 2.78 0.41 18.46
CA VAL A 165 1.48 0.78 17.87
C VAL A 165 0.63 1.52 18.90
N GLU A 166 0.55 1.00 20.14
CA GLU A 166 -0.18 1.63 21.24
C GLU A 166 0.38 3.02 21.58
N GLU A 167 1.70 3.16 21.67
CA GLU A 167 2.37 4.46 21.93
C GLU A 167 2.03 5.51 20.86
N TYR A 168 2.06 5.14 19.58
CA TYR A 168 1.70 6.06 18.50
C TYR A 168 0.21 6.35 18.45
N ALA A 169 -0.64 5.36 18.70
CA ALA A 169 -2.09 5.52 18.78
C ALA A 169 -2.47 6.50 19.89
N ASP A 170 -1.97 6.29 21.11
CA ASP A 170 -2.20 7.17 22.27
C ASP A 170 -1.70 8.60 21.99
N LYS A 171 -0.56 8.73 21.30
CA LYS A 171 -0.04 10.04 20.90
C LYS A 171 -0.95 10.75 19.92
N ILE A 172 -1.45 10.06 18.88
CA ILE A 172 -2.36 10.64 17.89
C ILE A 172 -3.67 11.06 18.55
N ASP A 173 -4.25 10.21 19.39
CA ASP A 173 -5.47 10.51 20.13
C ASP A 173 -5.29 11.72 21.06
N SER A 174 -4.16 11.81 21.76
CA SER A 174 -3.82 12.97 22.60
C SER A 174 -3.69 14.25 21.79
N MET A 175 -3.06 14.19 20.61
CA MET A 175 -2.92 15.35 19.72
C MET A 175 -4.28 15.81 19.17
N ILE A 176 -5.16 14.89 18.79
CA ILE A 176 -6.52 15.21 18.35
C ILE A 176 -7.33 15.83 19.49
N SER A 177 -7.30 15.22 20.67
CA SER A 177 -8.05 15.67 21.84
C SER A 177 -7.60 17.04 22.34
N SER A 178 -6.31 17.33 22.31
CA SER A 178 -5.71 18.62 22.67
C SER A 178 -5.83 19.69 21.57
N LYS A 179 -6.39 19.35 20.39
CA LYS A 179 -6.45 20.23 19.22
C LYS A 179 -5.06 20.77 18.86
N ALA A 180 -4.07 19.88 18.81
CA ALA A 180 -2.71 20.23 18.43
C ALA A 180 -2.66 20.94 17.06
N SER A 181 -1.68 21.80 16.83
CA SER A 181 -1.55 22.52 15.58
C SER A 181 -1.25 21.59 14.40
N ILE A 182 -1.63 22.02 13.18
CA ILE A 182 -1.33 21.32 11.91
C ILE A 182 0.16 20.96 11.81
N GLU A 183 1.04 21.87 12.23
CA GLU A 183 2.50 21.65 12.20
C GLU A 183 2.93 20.41 12.98
N HIS A 184 2.31 20.14 14.13
CA HIS A 184 2.60 18.95 14.93
C HIS A 184 2.16 17.66 14.21
N PHE A 185 1.01 17.68 13.53
CA PHE A 185 0.54 16.55 12.72
C PHE A 185 1.43 16.31 11.49
N LEU A 186 1.85 17.36 10.79
CA LEU A 186 2.79 17.25 9.67
C LEU A 186 4.13 16.64 10.11
N LYS A 187 4.69 17.10 11.24
CA LYS A 187 5.92 16.53 11.82
C LYS A 187 5.76 15.06 12.20
N LEU A 188 4.60 14.69 12.77
CA LEU A 188 4.33 13.30 13.11
C LEU A 188 4.21 12.43 11.88
N LYS A 189 3.47 12.89 10.85
CA LYS A 189 3.33 12.20 9.56
C LYS A 189 4.69 11.97 8.89
N GLU A 190 5.52 13.00 8.86
CA GLU A 190 6.88 12.89 8.33
C GLU A 190 7.74 11.90 9.14
N LYS A 191 7.67 11.95 10.47
CA LYS A 191 8.37 11.00 11.34
C LYS A 191 7.95 9.55 11.05
N LEU A 192 6.66 9.27 10.94
CA LEU A 192 6.14 7.93 10.64
C LEU A 192 6.59 7.45 9.25
N LYS A 193 6.56 8.34 8.25
CA LYS A 193 7.07 8.04 6.91
C LYS A 193 8.56 7.71 6.91
N ASN A 194 9.36 8.53 7.58
CA ASN A 194 10.82 8.33 7.66
C ASN A 194 11.18 7.06 8.43
N MET A 195 10.47 6.77 9.50
CA MET A 195 10.60 5.53 10.27
C MET A 195 10.36 4.30 9.36
N ARG A 196 9.27 4.30 8.58
CA ARG A 196 8.97 3.24 7.60
C ARG A 196 10.08 3.08 6.55
N ILE A 197 10.53 4.19 5.96
CA ILE A 197 11.59 4.18 4.94
C ILE A 197 12.90 3.61 5.51
N ALA A 198 13.27 4.00 6.72
CA ALA A 198 14.46 3.49 7.38
C ALA A 198 14.35 1.98 7.66
N GLY A 199 13.22 1.52 8.19
CA GLY A 199 12.96 0.11 8.43
C GLY A 199 13.03 -0.73 7.14
N LEU A 200 12.37 -0.27 6.07
CA LEU A 200 12.42 -0.93 4.76
C LEU A 200 13.84 -1.06 4.22
N LYS A 201 14.68 -0.03 4.40
CA LYS A 201 16.08 -0.08 3.96
C LYS A 201 16.95 -1.02 4.79
N GLN A 202 16.69 -1.13 6.08
CA GLN A 202 17.51 -1.88 7.02
C GLN A 202 17.15 -3.36 7.06
N SER A 203 15.86 -3.69 7.10
CA SER A 203 15.34 -5.04 7.39
C SER A 203 14.18 -5.45 6.48
N GLY A 204 13.91 -4.70 5.39
CA GLY A 204 12.89 -5.02 4.41
C GLY A 204 11.45 -4.90 4.92
N GLU A 205 10.55 -5.60 4.27
CA GLU A 205 9.10 -5.57 4.54
C GLU A 205 8.74 -6.00 5.98
N PHE A 206 9.58 -6.80 6.59
CA PHE A 206 9.36 -7.37 7.93
C PHE A 206 9.99 -6.56 9.06
N SER A 207 10.53 -5.38 8.76
CA SER A 207 11.01 -4.47 9.78
C SER A 207 9.88 -4.08 10.74
N ILE A 208 10.19 -3.97 12.02
CA ILE A 208 9.24 -3.53 13.05
C ILE A 208 8.61 -2.19 12.65
N GLU A 209 9.42 -1.28 12.13
CA GLU A 209 9.02 0.05 11.70
C GLU A 209 7.97 0.03 10.57
N ASN A 210 8.16 -0.86 9.59
CA ASN A 210 7.20 -1.01 8.49
C ASN A 210 5.91 -1.66 8.99
N ILE A 211 6.01 -2.68 9.85
CA ILE A 211 4.83 -3.35 10.41
C ILE A 211 4.04 -2.38 11.29
N VAL A 212 4.68 -1.63 12.19
CA VAL A 212 4.02 -0.59 13.01
C VAL A 212 3.29 0.43 12.13
N PHE A 213 3.93 0.88 11.04
CA PHE A 213 3.26 1.79 10.11
C PHE A 213 2.03 1.16 9.44
N LYS A 214 2.13 -0.11 8.99
CA LYS A 214 1.01 -0.84 8.41
C LYS A 214 -0.14 -1.03 9.40
N GLU A 215 0.17 -1.38 10.66
CA GLU A 215 -0.84 -1.50 11.72
C GLU A 215 -1.56 -0.18 11.97
N LEU A 216 -0.83 0.94 12.13
CA LEU A 216 -1.43 2.25 12.30
C LEU A 216 -2.33 2.65 11.13
N ARG A 217 -1.94 2.29 9.89
CA ARG A 217 -2.77 2.49 8.69
C ARG A 217 -4.04 1.63 8.76
N ASN A 218 -3.90 0.33 9.01
CA ASN A 218 -5.01 -0.61 9.07
C ASN A 218 -6.02 -0.29 10.18
N LEU A 219 -5.55 0.33 11.27
CA LEU A 219 -6.38 0.83 12.37
C LEU A 219 -6.96 2.24 12.12
N GLY A 220 -6.69 2.85 10.96
CA GLY A 220 -7.24 4.15 10.56
C GLY A 220 -6.52 5.37 11.13
N TYR A 221 -5.45 5.21 11.93
CA TYR A 221 -4.75 6.35 12.54
C TYR A 221 -4.05 7.24 11.52
N ILE A 222 -3.58 6.69 10.40
CA ILE A 222 -2.97 7.49 9.32
C ILE A 222 -4.03 8.36 8.64
N ASP A 223 -5.24 7.84 8.46
CA ASP A 223 -6.35 8.58 7.87
C ASP A 223 -6.82 9.68 8.82
N HIS A 224 -6.91 9.42 10.12
CA HIS A 224 -7.21 10.46 11.11
C HIS A 224 -6.22 11.63 11.09
N ILE A 225 -4.92 11.35 10.92
CA ILE A 225 -3.90 12.40 10.74
C ILE A 225 -4.18 13.21 9.47
N ASN A 226 -4.44 12.54 8.35
CA ASN A 226 -4.69 13.18 7.07
C ASN A 226 -5.96 14.05 7.11
N ASP A 227 -7.05 13.51 7.63
CA ASP A 227 -8.33 14.20 7.76
C ASP A 227 -8.20 15.45 8.63
N HIS A 228 -7.45 15.35 9.73
CA HIS A 228 -7.22 16.48 10.62
C HIS A 228 -6.42 17.59 9.92
N ILE A 229 -5.36 17.23 9.17
CA ILE A 229 -4.57 18.19 8.39
C ILE A 229 -5.45 18.86 7.35
N THR A 230 -6.13 18.08 6.50
CA THR A 230 -6.97 18.59 5.41
C THR A 230 -8.10 19.49 5.94
N SER A 231 -8.84 19.02 6.95
CA SER A 231 -9.95 19.76 7.53
C SER A 231 -9.54 21.10 8.15
N ASN A 232 -8.33 21.19 8.70
CA ASN A 232 -7.83 22.47 9.23
C ASN A 232 -7.30 23.39 8.12
N GLN A 233 -6.64 22.83 7.09
CA GLN A 233 -6.24 23.62 5.91
C GLN A 233 -7.45 24.19 5.18
N ASP A 234 -8.51 23.39 5.01
CA ASP A 234 -9.75 23.84 4.38
C ASP A 234 -10.40 24.98 5.16
N LYS A 235 -10.37 24.93 6.50
CA LYS A 235 -10.88 26.02 7.35
C LYS A 235 -10.05 27.30 7.21
N ASP A 236 -8.73 27.17 7.13
CA ASP A 236 -7.84 28.33 6.98
C ASP A 236 -7.94 28.98 5.59
N LEU A 237 -8.33 28.20 4.57
CA LEU A 237 -8.51 28.66 3.20
C LEU A 237 -9.95 29.11 2.88
N SER A 238 -10.91 28.80 3.74
CA SER A 238 -12.32 29.14 3.57
C SER A 238 -12.67 30.45 4.29
N LEU A 239 -13.60 31.24 3.71
CA LEU A 239 -14.15 32.47 4.34
C LEU A 239 -15.26 32.15 5.32
#